data_0cd8ebd0248215334f9cf4eb69de32e6
#
_entry.id   0cd8ebd0248215334f9cf4eb69de32e6
#
_cell.length_a   1.000
_cell.length_b   1.000
_cell.length_c   1.000
_cell.angle_alpha   90.00
_cell.angle_beta   90.00
_cell.angle_gamma   90.00
#
_symmetry.space_group_name_H-M   'P 1'
#
loop_
_entity.id
_entity.type
_entity.pdbx_description
1 polymer ?
#
loop_
_entity_poly.entity_id
_entity_poly.type
_entity_poly.pdbx_seq_one_letter_code
_entity_poly.pdbx_strand_id
1 'polypeptide(L)'
;MSVSGVGIDLVEIGRIERALERRPRLAQRLFTDCEREYAAARRRPARHLAARFAAKEAVVKAMGLGPGTEIREIEVLAGAPPGIRLHDETARVAEVEGISLRISLTHERETAAAIAIAETSERPD
;
A
#
# COMPACT_ATOMS: atom_id res chain seq x y z
N MET A 1 -18.79 -8.29 10.09
CA MET A 1 -17.53 -7.55 10.05
C MET A 1 -17.78 -6.06 10.29
N SER A 2 -16.94 -5.46 11.08
CA SER A 2 -17.05 -4.03 11.39
C SER A 2 -15.79 -3.31 10.90
N VAL A 3 -15.96 -2.09 10.42
CA VAL A 3 -14.82 -1.25 10.06
C VAL A 3 -14.09 -0.86 11.35
N SER A 4 -12.80 -1.16 11.41
CA SER A 4 -11.96 -0.84 12.55
C SER A 4 -11.00 0.30 12.27
N GLY A 5 -10.78 0.63 11.00
CA GLY A 5 -9.91 1.74 10.64
C GLY A 5 -10.04 2.11 9.17
N VAL A 6 -9.75 3.37 8.90
CA VAL A 6 -9.75 3.92 7.54
C VAL A 6 -8.47 4.71 7.37
N GLY A 7 -7.81 4.54 6.24
CA GLY A 7 -6.63 5.30 5.89
C GLY A 7 -6.78 5.93 4.52
N ILE A 8 -6.25 7.11 4.36
CA ILE A 8 -6.20 7.78 3.07
C ILE A 8 -4.83 8.41 2.91
N ASP A 9 -4.30 8.35 1.70
CA ASP A 9 -3.02 8.97 1.40
C ASP A 9 -3.03 9.58 0.01
N LEU A 10 -2.30 10.67 -0.13
CA LEU A 10 -2.18 11.43 -1.35
C LEU A 10 -0.71 11.70 -1.59
N VAL A 11 -0.23 11.46 -2.82
CA VAL A 11 1.19 11.63 -3.11
C VAL A 11 1.37 12.27 -4.49
N GLU A 12 2.36 13.15 -4.59
CA GLU A 12 2.78 13.67 -5.90
C GLU A 12 3.64 12.61 -6.60
N ILE A 13 3.23 12.25 -7.82
CA ILE A 13 3.93 11.25 -8.63
C ILE A 13 5.37 11.69 -8.90
N GLY A 14 5.55 12.96 -9.27
CA GLY A 14 6.89 13.50 -9.54
C GLY A 14 7.84 13.42 -8.35
N ARG A 15 7.32 13.55 -7.14
CA ARG A 15 8.13 13.43 -5.91
C ARG A 15 8.67 12.01 -5.76
N ILE A 16 7.83 11.01 -5.99
CA ILE A 16 8.25 9.60 -5.95
C ILE A 16 9.25 9.32 -7.07
N GLU A 17 8.97 9.80 -8.27
CA GLU A 17 9.83 9.63 -9.43
C GLU A 17 11.25 10.18 -9.16
N ARG A 18 11.34 11.39 -8.62
CA ARG A 18 12.62 12.00 -8.29
C ARG A 18 13.35 11.26 -7.17
N ALA A 19 12.62 10.78 -6.16
CA ALA A 19 13.22 10.03 -5.06
C ALA A 19 13.82 8.71 -5.56
N LEU A 20 13.12 8.00 -6.45
CA LEU A 20 13.58 6.74 -7.02
C LEU A 20 14.80 6.94 -7.93
N GLU A 21 14.85 8.06 -8.64
CA GLU A 21 16.01 8.40 -9.47
C GLU A 21 17.24 8.72 -8.64
N ARG A 22 17.08 9.45 -7.53
CA ARG A 22 18.16 9.83 -6.64
C ARG A 22 18.73 8.67 -5.83
N ARG A 23 17.88 7.69 -5.50
CA ARG A 23 18.23 6.57 -4.64
C ARG A 23 17.92 5.27 -5.34
N PRO A 24 18.85 4.70 -6.12
CA PRO A 24 18.58 3.51 -6.95
C PRO A 24 18.09 2.29 -6.17
N ARG A 25 18.41 2.19 -4.87
CA ARG A 25 17.97 1.07 -4.04
C ARG A 25 16.63 1.29 -3.36
N LEU A 26 16.08 2.51 -3.46
CA LEU A 26 14.84 2.85 -2.77
C LEU A 26 13.67 2.00 -3.25
N ALA A 27 13.58 1.75 -4.55
CA ALA A 27 12.51 0.93 -5.10
C ALA A 27 12.49 -0.48 -4.48
N GLN A 28 13.66 -1.09 -4.30
CA GLN A 28 13.76 -2.40 -3.69
C GLN A 28 13.38 -2.40 -2.21
N ARG A 29 13.63 -1.29 -1.52
CA ARG A 29 13.30 -1.17 -0.10
C ARG A 29 11.82 -0.94 0.14
N LEU A 30 11.14 -0.28 -0.79
CA LEU A 30 9.73 0.10 -0.63
C LEU A 30 8.75 -0.86 -1.30
N PHE A 31 9.19 -1.54 -2.36
CA PHE A 31 8.31 -2.34 -3.20
C PHE A 31 8.81 -3.76 -3.38
N THR A 32 7.88 -4.71 -3.44
CA THR A 32 8.21 -6.11 -3.72
C THR A 32 8.61 -6.27 -5.18
N ASP A 33 9.20 -7.42 -5.50
CA ASP A 33 9.59 -7.74 -6.87
C ASP A 33 8.38 -7.70 -7.81
N CYS A 34 7.23 -8.24 -7.37
CA CYS A 34 6.01 -8.25 -8.16
C CYS A 34 5.51 -6.84 -8.45
N GLU A 35 5.57 -5.94 -7.46
CA GLU A 35 5.16 -4.55 -7.65
C GLU A 35 6.06 -3.83 -8.63
N ARG A 36 7.37 -4.08 -8.55
CA ARG A 36 8.34 -3.46 -9.46
C ARG A 36 8.20 -3.99 -10.89
N GLU A 37 7.98 -5.28 -11.05
CA GLU A 37 7.75 -5.89 -12.36
C GLU A 37 6.47 -5.36 -13.01
N TYR A 38 5.40 -5.24 -12.22
CA TYR A 38 4.14 -4.68 -12.70
C TYR A 38 4.33 -3.26 -13.25
N ALA A 39 5.03 -2.41 -12.48
CA ALA A 39 5.27 -1.04 -12.88
C ALA A 39 6.18 -0.95 -14.12
N ALA A 40 7.24 -1.76 -14.17
CA ALA A 40 8.21 -1.74 -15.25
C ALA A 40 7.60 -2.10 -16.61
N ALA A 41 6.53 -2.88 -16.62
CA ALA A 41 5.85 -3.29 -17.85
C ALA A 41 4.88 -2.23 -18.39
N ARG A 42 4.76 -1.09 -17.74
CA ARG A 42 3.78 -0.06 -18.07
C ARG A 42 4.43 1.27 -18.41
N ARG A 43 3.67 2.14 -19.07
CA ARG A 43 4.11 3.51 -19.32
C ARG A 43 4.23 4.24 -17.99
N ARG A 44 5.30 5.01 -17.85
CA ARG A 44 5.60 5.80 -16.68
C ARG A 44 5.52 4.97 -15.40
N PRO A 45 6.48 4.04 -15.20
CA PRO A 45 6.48 3.16 -14.02
C PRO A 45 6.29 3.88 -12.69
N ALA A 46 6.86 5.06 -12.53
CA ALA A 46 6.77 5.84 -11.29
C ALA A 46 5.32 6.18 -10.91
N ARG A 47 4.43 6.35 -11.87
CA ARG A 47 3.01 6.61 -11.60
C ARG A 47 2.37 5.42 -10.88
N HIS A 48 2.68 4.21 -11.32
CA HIS A 48 2.15 2.99 -10.73
C HIS A 48 2.76 2.73 -9.35
N LEU A 49 4.05 3.00 -9.19
CA LEU A 49 4.72 2.87 -7.90
C LEU A 49 4.22 3.92 -6.91
N ALA A 50 3.95 5.14 -7.36
CA ALA A 50 3.39 6.19 -6.51
C ALA A 50 2.01 5.81 -5.97
N ALA A 51 1.13 5.26 -6.83
CA ALA A 51 -0.19 4.81 -6.39
C ALA A 51 -0.08 3.67 -5.37
N ARG A 52 0.87 2.75 -5.58
CA ARG A 52 1.12 1.67 -4.63
C ARG A 52 1.71 2.17 -3.33
N PHE A 53 2.60 3.15 -3.39
CA PHE A 53 3.13 3.78 -2.18
C PHE A 53 2.00 4.42 -1.36
N ALA A 54 1.11 5.16 -2.02
CA ALA A 54 -0.05 5.74 -1.34
C ALA A 54 -0.92 4.67 -0.69
N ALA A 55 -1.13 3.53 -1.36
CA ALA A 55 -1.90 2.43 -0.80
C ALA A 55 -1.24 1.82 0.43
N LYS A 56 0.08 1.65 0.42
CA LYS A 56 0.84 1.13 1.57
C LYS A 56 0.71 2.08 2.78
N GLU A 57 0.86 3.37 2.55
CA GLU A 57 0.68 4.38 3.61
C GLU A 57 -0.76 4.41 4.13
N ALA A 58 -1.74 4.27 3.25
CA ALA A 58 -3.15 4.20 3.65
C ALA A 58 -3.42 2.99 4.53
N VAL A 59 -2.81 1.84 4.22
CA VAL A 59 -2.92 0.61 5.03
C VAL A 59 -2.31 0.83 6.42
N VAL A 60 -1.14 1.47 6.49
CA VAL A 60 -0.50 1.79 7.77
C VAL A 60 -1.45 2.58 8.65
N LYS A 61 -2.11 3.59 8.08
CA LYS A 61 -3.09 4.41 8.80
C LYS A 61 -4.32 3.61 9.22
N ALA A 62 -4.86 2.81 8.31
CA ALA A 62 -6.07 2.01 8.58
C ALA A 62 -5.84 0.97 9.68
N MET A 63 -4.66 0.38 9.73
CA MET A 63 -4.31 -0.62 10.73
C MET A 63 -3.77 0.01 12.03
N GLY A 64 -3.52 1.31 12.05
CA GLY A 64 -2.94 1.96 13.22
C GLY A 64 -1.51 1.54 13.49
N LEU A 65 -0.74 1.22 12.45
CA LEU A 65 0.65 0.80 12.58
C LEU A 65 1.55 2.00 12.87
N GLY A 66 2.65 1.75 13.57
CA GLY A 66 3.58 2.80 13.94
C GLY A 66 4.52 3.22 12.81
N PRO A 67 5.29 4.32 13.05
CA PRO A 67 6.18 4.89 12.02
C PRO A 67 7.36 3.99 11.66
N GLY A 68 7.65 2.96 12.43
CA GLY A 68 8.70 1.99 12.12
C GLY A 68 8.27 0.84 11.22
N THR A 69 7.07 0.91 10.65
CA THR A 69 6.53 -0.16 9.81
C THR A 69 7.35 -0.29 8.51
N GLU A 70 7.73 -1.52 8.19
CA GLU A 70 8.38 -1.86 6.93
C GLU A 70 7.31 -1.92 5.83
N ILE A 71 7.16 -0.87 5.07
CA ILE A 71 6.07 -0.78 4.08
C ILE A 71 6.19 -1.78 2.93
N ARG A 72 7.39 -2.34 2.69
CA ARG A 72 7.55 -3.41 1.72
C ARG A 72 6.73 -4.66 2.09
N GLU A 73 6.44 -4.84 3.38
CA GLU A 73 5.61 -5.95 3.86
C GLU A 73 4.14 -5.82 3.46
N ILE A 74 3.74 -4.64 3.02
CA ILE A 74 2.38 -4.38 2.54
C ILE A 74 2.41 -4.41 1.02
N GLU A 75 2.06 -5.54 0.43
CA GLU A 75 2.13 -5.71 -1.02
C GLU A 75 0.79 -5.44 -1.68
N VAL A 76 0.80 -4.60 -2.71
CA VAL A 76 -0.39 -4.32 -3.52
C VAL A 76 -0.42 -5.31 -4.68
N LEU A 77 -1.50 -6.09 -4.76
CA LEU A 77 -1.71 -7.06 -5.81
C LEU A 77 -2.51 -6.42 -6.95
N ALA A 78 -2.07 -6.67 -8.18
CA ALA A 78 -2.80 -6.21 -9.35
C ALA A 78 -4.14 -6.92 -9.46
N GLY A 79 -5.14 -6.21 -9.93
CA GLY A 79 -6.48 -6.75 -10.10
C GLY A 79 -7.53 -5.67 -10.17
N ALA A 80 -8.76 -6.07 -10.40
CA ALA A 80 -9.92 -5.19 -10.45
C ALA A 80 -11.04 -5.80 -9.59
N PRO A 81 -11.12 -5.47 -8.29
CA PRO A 81 -10.29 -4.51 -7.58
C PRO A 81 -8.89 -5.03 -7.24
N PRO A 82 -7.94 -4.13 -6.96
CA PRO A 82 -6.64 -4.55 -6.45
C PRO A 82 -6.76 -5.11 -5.04
N GLY A 83 -5.82 -5.98 -4.67
CA GLY A 83 -5.80 -6.59 -3.35
C GLY A 83 -4.56 -6.22 -2.55
N ILE A 84 -4.53 -6.66 -1.30
CA ILE A 84 -3.39 -6.51 -0.41
C ILE A 84 -2.94 -7.89 0.06
N ARG A 85 -1.64 -8.13 0.01
CA ARG A 85 -1.00 -9.26 0.68
C ARG A 85 -0.03 -8.71 1.71
N LEU A 86 -0.22 -9.11 2.95
CA LEU A 86 0.69 -8.73 4.02
C LEU A 86 1.75 -9.81 4.22
N HIS A 87 2.93 -9.38 4.61
CA HIS A 87 4.08 -10.26 4.87
C HIS A 87 4.63 -10.02 6.27
N ASP A 88 5.31 -11.02 6.79
CA ASP A 88 6.11 -10.94 8.02
C ASP A 88 5.36 -10.31 9.21
N GLU A 89 5.92 -9.31 9.85
CA GLU A 89 5.35 -8.71 11.06
C GLU A 89 3.97 -8.08 10.82
N THR A 90 3.78 -7.43 9.68
CA THR A 90 2.49 -6.82 9.35
C THR A 90 1.40 -7.88 9.18
N ALA A 91 1.75 -9.02 8.56
CA ALA A 91 0.83 -10.15 8.44
C ALA A 91 0.47 -10.72 9.81
N ARG A 92 1.44 -10.81 10.70
CA ARG A 92 1.23 -11.33 12.07
C ARG A 92 0.27 -10.45 12.85
N VAL A 93 0.44 -9.13 12.77
CA VAL A 93 -0.46 -8.18 13.44
C VAL A 93 -1.89 -8.32 12.92
N ALA A 94 -2.04 -8.40 11.60
CA ALA A 94 -3.37 -8.56 10.99
C ALA A 94 -4.05 -9.85 11.41
N GLU A 95 -3.29 -10.93 11.49
CA GLU A 95 -3.81 -12.24 11.91
C GLU A 95 -4.27 -12.21 13.36
N VAL A 96 -3.42 -11.68 14.27
CA VAL A 96 -3.74 -11.59 15.69
C VAL A 96 -4.99 -10.73 15.93
N GLU A 97 -5.12 -9.63 15.22
CA GLU A 97 -6.25 -8.72 15.38
C GLU A 97 -7.46 -9.05 14.52
N GLY A 98 -7.35 -10.05 13.66
CA GLY A 98 -8.45 -10.46 12.78
C GLY A 98 -8.80 -9.42 11.72
N ILE A 99 -7.79 -8.74 11.16
CA ILE A 99 -7.99 -7.65 10.20
C ILE A 99 -8.00 -8.18 8.77
N SER A 100 -9.02 -7.74 8.01
CA SER A 100 -9.08 -7.86 6.56
C SER A 100 -9.00 -6.47 5.96
N LEU A 101 -8.37 -6.35 4.79
CA LEU A 101 -8.14 -5.06 4.15
C LEU A 101 -8.81 -4.98 2.79
N ARG A 102 -9.35 -3.81 2.49
CA ARG A 102 -9.81 -3.43 1.16
C ARG A 102 -9.15 -2.12 0.79
N ILE A 103 -8.74 -1.99 -0.47
CA ILE A 103 -8.11 -0.78 -0.96
C ILE A 103 -8.76 -0.30 -2.25
N SER A 104 -8.61 0.98 -2.50
CA SER A 104 -8.90 1.58 -3.79
C SER A 104 -7.80 2.57 -4.12
N LEU A 105 -7.36 2.57 -5.36
CA LEU A 105 -6.29 3.44 -5.85
C LEU A 105 -6.82 4.29 -6.99
N THR A 106 -6.32 5.51 -7.10
CA THR A 106 -6.60 6.34 -8.25
C THR A 106 -5.42 7.26 -8.52
N HIS A 107 -5.35 7.78 -9.72
CA HIS A 107 -4.40 8.84 -10.04
C HIS A 107 -5.07 9.79 -11.03
N GLU A 108 -4.68 11.04 -10.95
CA GLU A 108 -5.09 12.05 -11.91
C GLU A 108 -3.94 13.03 -12.08
N ARG A 109 -3.53 13.24 -13.33
CA ARG A 109 -2.40 14.11 -13.67
C ARG A 109 -1.15 13.69 -12.90
N GLU A 110 -0.66 14.54 -12.00
CA GLU A 110 0.58 14.32 -11.23
C GLU A 110 0.32 13.89 -9.79
N THR A 111 -0.90 13.44 -9.49
CA THR A 111 -1.28 13.03 -8.14
C THR A 111 -1.81 11.60 -8.15
N ALA A 112 -1.36 10.81 -7.19
CA ALA A 112 -1.92 9.48 -6.90
C ALA A 112 -2.55 9.50 -5.52
N ALA A 113 -3.62 8.74 -5.36
CA ALA A 113 -4.32 8.65 -4.08
C ALA A 113 -4.75 7.22 -3.81
N ALA A 114 -4.89 6.88 -2.55
CA ALA A 114 -5.39 5.58 -2.14
C ALA A 114 -6.21 5.71 -0.86
N ILE A 115 -7.18 4.81 -0.75
CA ILE A 115 -7.92 4.61 0.49
C ILE A 115 -7.78 3.15 0.89
N ALA A 116 -7.67 2.90 2.20
CA ALA A 116 -7.68 1.57 2.76
C ALA A 116 -8.73 1.49 3.86
N ILE A 117 -9.42 0.37 3.90
CA ILE A 117 -10.42 0.08 4.94
C ILE A 117 -9.99 -1.20 5.62
N ALA A 118 -9.80 -1.12 6.94
CA ALA A 118 -9.54 -2.28 7.77
C ALA A 118 -10.86 -2.72 8.41
N GLU A 119 -11.16 -4.01 8.29
CA GLU A 119 -12.36 -4.61 8.85
C GLU A 119 -11.96 -5.72 9.80
N THR A 120 -12.64 -5.83 10.93
CA THR A 120 -12.41 -6.92 11.88
C THR A 120 -13.65 -7.81 11.96
N SER A 121 -13.41 -9.10 12.20
CA SER A 121 -14.50 -10.03 12.46
C SER A 121 -15.12 -9.67 13.80
N GLU A 122 -16.47 -9.70 13.87
CA GLU A 122 -17.15 -9.63 15.15
C GLU A 122 -16.89 -10.95 15.88
N ARG A 123 -16.41 -10.83 17.12
CA ARG A 123 -16.27 -12.01 17.97
C ARG A 123 -17.60 -12.27 18.65
N PRO A 124 -18.10 -13.50 18.60
CA PRO A 124 -19.24 -13.84 19.46
C PRO A 124 -18.79 -13.69 20.91
N ASP A 125 -19.63 -13.10 21.71
CA ASP A 125 -19.38 -12.94 23.13
C ASP A 125 -19.33 -14.30 23.85
#